data_58c50d69fdb6a5b566d8a8e8c041df94
#
_entry.id   58c50d69fdb6a5b566d8a8e8c041df94
#
_cell.length_a   1.000
_cell.length_b   1.000
_cell.length_c   1.000
_cell.angle_alpha   90.00
_cell.angle_beta   90.00
_cell.angle_gamma   90.00
#
_symmetry.space_group_name_H-M   'P 1'
#
loop_
_entity.id
_entity.type
_entity.pdbx_description
1 polymer ?
#
loop_
_entity_poly.entity_id
_entity_poly.type
_entity_poly.pdbx_seq_one_letter_code
_entity_poly.pdbx_strand_id
1 'polypeptide(L)'
;MKNATSANRSGLSPLRRLTRDRFGTTAIEFALVFVLFFVFVFGIIEYALMMWRWNSAETATQMAARLAVQSDPVSGGFNSYSGVADAGLGPGQSITLADVAAFTVTCSSDGTDVTCSGSGLPAGFSAAADAEGIVTFDNVVTEIQKLLPTVTEQNVIVEYSHIGLGFAGRPGTDIVPLVTVRLTNLQFDFIILDIFLGVLRGPGGAPVTDSITMPAFTASLTGEDLDTSGI
;
A
#
# COMPACT_ATOMS: atom_id res chain seq x y z
N MET A 1 -32.96 -56.69 72.21
CA MET A 1 -31.53 -56.42 72.13
C MET A 1 -31.01 -56.89 70.79
N LYS A 2 -30.84 -56.02 69.81
CA LYS A 2 -30.13 -56.28 68.55
C LYS A 2 -29.46 -55.01 68.12
N ASN A 3 -28.14 -54.97 68.16
CA ASN A 3 -27.29 -53.90 67.75
C ASN A 3 -27.25 -53.85 66.20
N ALA A 4 -27.58 -52.69 65.61
CA ALA A 4 -27.39 -52.42 64.20
C ALA A 4 -26.02 -51.75 64.03
N THR A 5 -25.11 -52.43 63.31
CA THR A 5 -23.79 -51.95 62.96
C THR A 5 -23.93 -51.03 61.78
N SER A 6 -23.64 -49.76 61.99
CA SER A 6 -23.57 -48.74 60.91
C SER A 6 -22.33 -48.95 60.03
N ALA A 7 -22.49 -49.28 58.74
CA ALA A 7 -21.40 -49.36 57.81
C ALA A 7 -21.05 -47.95 57.34
N ASN A 8 -19.91 -47.46 57.77
CA ASN A 8 -19.29 -46.22 57.26
C ASN A 8 -18.77 -46.42 55.80
N ARG A 9 -19.52 -45.94 54.85
CA ARG A 9 -19.05 -45.85 53.46
C ARG A 9 -18.16 -44.60 53.31
N SER A 10 -16.87 -44.79 53.41
CA SER A 10 -15.87 -43.79 53.05
C SER A 10 -16.00 -43.42 51.55
N GLY A 11 -16.75 -42.36 51.26
CA GLY A 11 -16.84 -41.75 49.97
C GLY A 11 -15.47 -41.20 49.57
N LEU A 12 -14.74 -41.89 48.70
CA LEU A 12 -13.56 -41.34 48.06
C LEU A 12 -13.99 -40.11 47.29
N SER A 13 -13.40 -38.96 47.64
CA SER A 13 -13.72 -37.69 47.00
C SER A 13 -13.61 -37.76 45.45
N PRO A 14 -14.54 -37.16 44.72
CA PRO A 14 -14.56 -37.19 43.23
C PRO A 14 -13.23 -36.71 42.63
N LEU A 15 -12.49 -35.87 43.31
CA LEU A 15 -11.18 -35.37 42.90
C LEU A 15 -10.11 -36.47 42.78
N ARG A 16 -10.18 -37.54 43.61
CA ARG A 16 -9.23 -38.64 43.55
C ARG A 16 -9.51 -39.61 42.39
N ARG A 17 -10.70 -39.60 41.79
CA ARG A 17 -11.02 -40.31 40.55
C ARG A 17 -10.47 -39.60 39.33
N LEU A 18 -10.53 -38.28 39.29
CA LEU A 18 -10.01 -37.46 38.20
C LEU A 18 -8.48 -37.61 38.00
N THR A 19 -7.70 -37.77 39.08
CA THR A 19 -6.24 -37.94 38.97
C THR A 19 -5.80 -39.35 38.53
N ARG A 20 -6.72 -40.31 38.44
CA ARG A 20 -6.44 -41.70 38.05
C ARG A 20 -6.94 -42.02 36.62
N ASP A 21 -7.59 -41.08 35.97
CA ASP A 21 -8.19 -41.28 34.66
C ASP A 21 -7.17 -40.92 33.56
N ARG A 22 -6.56 -41.96 32.98
CA ARG A 22 -5.56 -41.82 31.88
C ARG A 22 -6.17 -41.23 30.61
N PHE A 23 -7.49 -41.33 30.42
CA PHE A 23 -8.18 -40.71 29.28
C PHE A 23 -8.14 -39.18 29.33
N GLY A 24 -8.18 -38.55 30.53
CA GLY A 24 -8.05 -37.12 30.69
C GLY A 24 -6.68 -36.57 30.28
N THR A 25 -5.61 -37.32 30.55
CA THR A 25 -4.23 -36.93 30.21
C THR A 25 -4.03 -36.85 28.68
N THR A 26 -4.50 -37.89 27.99
CA THR A 26 -4.40 -37.93 26.51
C THR A 26 -5.20 -36.83 25.84
N ALA A 27 -6.37 -36.46 26.38
CA ALA A 27 -7.20 -35.37 25.85
C ALA A 27 -6.50 -34.01 26.05
N ILE A 28 -5.79 -33.78 27.14
CA ILE A 28 -5.03 -32.55 27.39
C ILE A 28 -3.82 -32.45 26.46
N GLU A 29 -3.08 -33.56 26.29
CA GLU A 29 -1.95 -33.64 25.33
C GLU A 29 -2.40 -33.35 23.92
N PHE A 30 -3.51 -33.95 23.47
CA PHE A 30 -4.09 -33.69 22.16
C PHE A 30 -4.52 -32.23 22.02
N ALA A 31 -5.21 -31.65 23.01
CA ALA A 31 -5.64 -30.26 22.95
C ALA A 31 -4.45 -29.27 22.83
N LEU A 32 -3.34 -29.55 23.49
CA LEU A 32 -2.14 -28.73 23.46
C LEU A 32 -1.46 -28.77 22.08
N VAL A 33 -1.33 -29.97 21.51
CA VAL A 33 -0.80 -30.15 20.16
C VAL A 33 -1.71 -29.53 19.09
N PHE A 34 -3.03 -29.64 19.29
CA PHE A 34 -4.04 -29.11 18.40
C PHE A 34 -4.00 -27.58 18.29
N VAL A 35 -3.86 -26.89 19.44
CA VAL A 35 -3.70 -25.43 19.47
C VAL A 35 -2.44 -25.00 18.69
N LEU A 36 -1.30 -25.66 18.97
CA LEU A 36 -0.04 -25.36 18.26
C LEU A 36 -0.17 -25.60 16.75
N PHE A 37 -0.83 -26.66 16.36
CA PHE A 37 -1.12 -26.98 14.96
C PHE A 37 -1.93 -25.87 14.28
N PHE A 38 -2.99 -25.36 14.92
CA PHE A 38 -3.80 -24.28 14.36
C PHE A 38 -3.03 -22.96 14.25
N VAL A 39 -2.22 -22.60 15.23
CA VAL A 39 -1.35 -21.41 15.12
C VAL A 39 -0.47 -21.51 13.88
N PHE A 40 0.10 -22.67 13.63
CA PHE A 40 0.95 -22.91 12.46
C PHE A 40 0.18 -22.83 11.15
N VAL A 41 -0.99 -23.46 11.06
CA VAL A 41 -1.85 -23.44 9.87
C VAL A 41 -2.34 -22.01 9.57
N PHE A 42 -2.83 -21.30 10.57
CA PHE A 42 -3.29 -19.92 10.40
C PHE A 42 -2.15 -18.97 10.05
N GLY A 43 -0.95 -19.17 10.60
CA GLY A 43 0.24 -18.43 10.21
C GLY A 43 0.60 -18.60 8.75
N ILE A 44 0.47 -19.82 8.20
CA ILE A 44 0.68 -20.06 6.76
C ILE A 44 -0.36 -19.34 5.90
N ILE A 45 -1.63 -19.36 6.32
CA ILE A 45 -2.71 -18.69 5.59
C ILE A 45 -2.49 -17.18 5.59
N GLU A 46 -2.17 -16.57 6.76
CA GLU A 46 -1.85 -15.14 6.87
C GLU A 46 -0.66 -14.74 6.00
N TYR A 47 0.39 -15.56 5.99
CA TYR A 47 1.55 -15.32 5.12
C TYR A 47 1.16 -15.34 3.64
N ALA A 48 0.31 -16.28 3.23
CA ALA A 48 -0.19 -16.34 1.86
C ALA A 48 -1.02 -15.11 1.48
N LEU A 49 -1.87 -14.62 2.40
CA LEU A 49 -2.64 -13.39 2.20
C LEU A 49 -1.73 -12.15 2.11
N MET A 50 -0.68 -12.08 2.91
CA MET A 50 0.30 -11.00 2.85
C MET A 50 1.03 -11.01 1.49
N MET A 51 1.47 -12.18 1.00
CA MET A 51 2.09 -12.31 -0.32
C MET A 51 1.14 -11.92 -1.45
N TRP A 52 -0.13 -12.28 -1.35
CA TRP A 52 -1.13 -11.88 -2.32
C TRP A 52 -1.32 -10.35 -2.36
N ARG A 53 -1.43 -9.69 -1.20
CA ARG A 53 -1.51 -8.23 -1.12
C ARG A 53 -0.26 -7.55 -1.66
N TRP A 54 0.91 -8.11 -1.40
CA TRP A 54 2.19 -7.63 -1.95
C TRP A 54 2.17 -7.61 -3.48
N ASN A 55 1.85 -8.75 -4.11
CA ASN A 55 1.78 -8.86 -5.56
C ASN A 55 0.70 -7.94 -6.16
N SER A 56 -0.42 -7.78 -5.45
CA SER A 56 -1.49 -6.85 -5.87
C SER A 56 -1.00 -5.40 -5.83
N ALA A 57 -0.23 -5.00 -4.81
CA ALA A 57 0.33 -3.65 -4.69
C ALA A 57 1.33 -3.36 -5.80
N GLU A 58 2.21 -4.30 -6.12
CA GLU A 58 3.17 -4.17 -7.23
C GLU A 58 2.45 -4.03 -8.57
N THR A 59 1.46 -4.88 -8.84
CA THR A 59 0.66 -4.80 -10.08
C THR A 59 -0.14 -3.50 -10.17
N ALA A 60 -0.77 -3.07 -9.06
CA ALA A 60 -1.53 -1.82 -9.00
C ALA A 60 -0.65 -0.61 -9.31
N THR A 61 0.57 -0.57 -8.75
CA THR A 61 1.53 0.52 -8.97
C THR A 61 1.95 0.59 -10.44
N GLN A 62 2.18 -0.57 -11.10
CA GLN A 62 2.52 -0.62 -12.52
C GLN A 62 1.36 -0.15 -13.43
N MET A 63 0.11 -0.54 -13.12
CA MET A 63 -1.07 -0.08 -13.86
C MET A 63 -1.28 1.42 -13.67
N ALA A 64 -1.14 1.92 -12.47
CA ALA A 64 -1.22 3.33 -12.14
C ALA A 64 -0.16 4.18 -12.87
N ALA A 65 1.08 3.68 -12.95
CA ALA A 65 2.14 4.36 -13.70
C ALA A 65 1.83 4.44 -15.20
N ARG A 66 1.24 3.38 -15.79
CA ARG A 66 0.80 3.40 -17.21
C ARG A 66 -0.31 4.41 -17.43
N LEU A 67 -1.26 4.51 -16.51
CA LEU A 67 -2.31 5.52 -16.60
C LEU A 67 -1.74 6.93 -16.47
N ALA A 68 -0.83 7.16 -15.52
CA ALA A 68 -0.23 8.46 -15.27
C ALA A 68 0.60 9.00 -16.45
N VAL A 69 1.24 8.12 -17.26
CA VAL A 69 1.98 8.55 -18.47
C VAL A 69 1.12 8.80 -19.69
N GLN A 70 -0.15 8.37 -19.67
CA GLN A 70 -1.12 8.54 -20.77
C GLN A 70 -2.16 9.63 -20.46
N SER A 71 -2.06 10.27 -19.30
CA SER A 71 -2.98 11.32 -18.86
C SER A 71 -2.23 12.64 -18.74
N ASP A 72 -2.99 13.74 -18.61
CA ASP A 72 -2.40 15.04 -18.32
C ASP A 72 -1.55 14.99 -17.03
N PRO A 73 -0.39 15.66 -17.00
CA PRO A 73 0.44 15.68 -15.80
C PRO A 73 -0.30 16.35 -14.63
N VAL A 74 -0.12 15.83 -13.42
CA VAL A 74 -0.74 16.40 -12.20
C VAL A 74 -0.28 17.84 -11.95
N SER A 75 0.96 18.15 -12.32
CA SER A 75 1.48 19.52 -12.23
C SER A 75 1.25 20.26 -13.56
N GLY A 76 0.48 21.36 -13.50
CA GLY A 76 0.19 22.21 -14.66
C GLY A 76 1.41 22.90 -15.27
N GLY A 77 2.55 22.86 -14.57
CA GLY A 77 3.81 23.39 -15.10
C GLY A 77 4.29 22.67 -16.35
N PHE A 78 4.03 21.39 -16.50
CA PHE A 78 4.43 20.64 -17.70
C PHE A 78 3.63 21.08 -18.93
N ASN A 79 2.35 21.42 -18.77
CA ASN A 79 1.49 21.90 -19.85
C ASN A 79 1.77 23.36 -20.22
N SER A 80 2.22 24.17 -19.28
CA SER A 80 2.46 25.59 -19.46
C SER A 80 3.89 25.96 -19.86
N TYR A 81 4.87 25.11 -19.58
CA TYR A 81 6.27 25.37 -19.87
C TYR A 81 6.56 25.20 -21.37
N SER A 82 7.24 26.18 -21.96
CA SER A 82 7.66 26.16 -23.35
C SER A 82 9.18 26.27 -23.47
N GLY A 83 9.80 25.23 -24.00
CA GLY A 83 11.25 25.25 -24.29
C GLY A 83 11.66 26.38 -25.24
N VAL A 84 10.74 26.81 -26.12
CA VAL A 84 10.99 27.95 -27.04
C VAL A 84 10.94 29.27 -26.27
N ALA A 85 9.88 29.51 -25.49
CA ALA A 85 9.68 30.80 -24.79
C ALA A 85 10.53 30.94 -23.52
N ASP A 86 10.60 29.85 -22.73
CA ASP A 86 11.21 29.88 -21.38
C ASP A 86 12.70 29.53 -21.41
N ALA A 87 13.12 28.61 -22.29
CA ALA A 87 14.52 28.22 -22.44
C ALA A 87 15.22 28.84 -23.66
N GLY A 88 14.49 29.55 -24.52
CA GLY A 88 15.06 30.21 -25.70
C GLY A 88 15.56 29.24 -26.79
N LEU A 89 15.03 28.01 -26.83
CA LEU A 89 15.40 26.96 -27.80
C LEU A 89 14.69 27.16 -29.13
N GLY A 90 15.29 26.68 -30.21
CA GLY A 90 14.63 26.64 -31.51
C GLY A 90 13.52 25.56 -31.54
N PRO A 91 12.40 25.80 -32.30
CA PRO A 91 11.37 24.79 -32.48
C PRO A 91 11.95 23.47 -33.01
N GLY A 92 11.59 22.34 -32.39
CA GLY A 92 12.10 21.01 -32.74
C GLY A 92 13.49 20.68 -32.16
N GLN A 93 14.12 21.61 -31.45
CA GLN A 93 15.37 21.35 -30.75
C GLN A 93 15.12 20.43 -29.53
N SER A 94 16.01 19.44 -29.31
CA SER A 94 15.95 18.58 -28.16
C SER A 94 16.25 19.36 -26.86
N ILE A 95 15.50 19.13 -25.82
CA ILE A 95 15.72 19.68 -24.49
C ILE A 95 16.64 18.75 -23.73
N THR A 96 17.86 19.21 -23.45
CA THR A 96 18.87 18.43 -22.73
C THR A 96 19.07 18.96 -21.30
N LEU A 97 19.78 18.20 -20.44
CA LEU A 97 20.13 18.67 -19.09
C LEU A 97 21.09 19.87 -19.09
N ALA A 98 21.70 20.21 -20.24
CA ALA A 98 22.52 21.42 -20.39
C ALA A 98 21.62 22.65 -20.66
N ASP A 99 20.49 22.47 -21.27
CA ASP A 99 19.52 23.54 -21.59
C ASP A 99 18.57 23.79 -20.40
N VAL A 100 18.05 22.74 -19.82
CA VAL A 100 17.19 22.76 -18.63
C VAL A 100 17.76 21.79 -17.60
N ALA A 101 18.20 22.32 -16.48
CA ALA A 101 18.76 21.49 -15.40
C ALA A 101 17.73 20.43 -14.91
N ALA A 102 18.24 19.32 -14.38
CA ALA A 102 17.37 18.30 -13.80
C ALA A 102 16.53 18.89 -12.65
N PHE A 103 15.25 18.62 -12.66
CA PHE A 103 14.32 19.00 -11.61
C PHE A 103 13.32 17.88 -11.35
N THR A 104 12.67 17.95 -10.19
CA THR A 104 11.66 16.96 -9.79
C THR A 104 10.44 17.68 -9.24
N VAL A 105 9.25 17.22 -9.61
CA VAL A 105 7.97 17.63 -9.06
C VAL A 105 7.33 16.42 -8.40
N THR A 106 6.94 16.57 -7.13
CA THR A 106 6.28 15.50 -6.35
C THR A 106 4.88 15.97 -5.99
N CYS A 107 3.89 15.17 -6.38
CA CYS A 107 2.48 15.41 -6.12
C CYS A 107 1.94 14.36 -5.14
N SER A 108 1.21 14.80 -4.12
CA SER A 108 0.59 13.94 -3.11
C SER A 108 -0.69 14.59 -2.58
N SER A 109 -1.56 13.80 -1.96
CA SER A 109 -2.76 14.30 -1.27
C SER A 109 -2.63 14.15 0.24
N ASP A 110 -3.20 15.09 0.98
CA ASP A 110 -3.39 14.98 2.42
C ASP A 110 -4.72 14.30 2.80
N GLY A 111 -5.51 13.89 1.78
CA GLY A 111 -6.85 13.32 1.89
C GLY A 111 -7.96 14.35 1.68
N THR A 112 -7.63 15.61 1.40
CA THR A 112 -8.57 16.69 1.09
C THR A 112 -8.16 17.39 -0.20
N ASP A 113 -6.88 17.76 -0.29
CA ASP A 113 -6.32 18.51 -1.41
C ASP A 113 -5.11 17.80 -2.01
N VAL A 114 -5.00 17.85 -3.34
CA VAL A 114 -3.81 17.42 -4.07
C VAL A 114 -2.83 18.58 -4.15
N THR A 115 -1.63 18.38 -3.64
CA THR A 115 -0.57 19.38 -3.64
C THR A 115 0.66 18.87 -4.34
N CYS A 116 1.27 19.72 -5.17
CA CYS A 116 2.54 19.43 -5.82
C CYS A 116 3.62 20.41 -5.33
N SER A 117 4.81 19.88 -5.10
CA SER A 117 6.00 20.64 -4.75
C SER A 117 7.15 20.26 -5.68
N GLY A 118 8.01 21.21 -5.99
CA GLY A 118 9.13 20.98 -6.89
C GLY A 118 10.47 21.38 -6.31
N SER A 119 11.53 20.72 -6.77
CA SER A 119 12.92 21.05 -6.46
C SER A 119 13.71 21.25 -7.75
N GLY A 120 14.56 22.28 -7.78
CA GLY A 120 15.39 22.61 -8.96
C GLY A 120 14.62 23.14 -10.16
N LEU A 121 13.40 23.66 -9.96
CA LEU A 121 12.51 24.12 -11.03
C LEU A 121 13.18 25.18 -11.90
N PRO A 122 13.02 25.12 -13.25
CA PRO A 122 13.48 26.18 -14.12
C PRO A 122 12.60 27.44 -13.98
N ALA A 123 13.11 28.57 -14.42
CA ALA A 123 12.35 29.83 -14.41
C ALA A 123 11.07 29.67 -15.25
N GLY A 124 9.97 30.22 -14.73
CA GLY A 124 8.67 30.13 -15.40
C GLY A 124 7.87 28.83 -15.16
N PHE A 125 8.49 27.78 -14.59
CA PHE A 125 7.81 26.52 -14.28
C PHE A 125 7.06 26.60 -12.95
N SER A 126 5.78 26.23 -12.95
CA SER A 126 4.94 26.12 -11.73
C SER A 126 4.77 24.65 -11.35
N ALA A 127 5.13 24.29 -10.12
CA ALA A 127 4.88 22.94 -9.64
C ALA A 127 3.41 22.68 -9.26
N ALA A 128 2.57 23.72 -9.13
CA ALA A 128 1.21 23.60 -8.63
C ALA A 128 0.37 22.61 -9.49
N ALA A 129 -0.49 21.85 -8.82
CA ALA A 129 -1.50 21.05 -9.49
C ALA A 129 -2.53 21.99 -10.16
N ASP A 130 -3.00 21.61 -11.35
CA ASP A 130 -4.12 22.25 -12.02
C ASP A 130 -5.38 21.38 -11.92
N ALA A 131 -6.49 21.85 -12.50
CA ALA A 131 -7.77 21.16 -12.38
C ALA A 131 -7.76 19.79 -13.11
N GLU A 132 -7.12 19.72 -14.28
CA GLU A 132 -6.96 18.51 -15.08
C GLU A 132 -6.04 17.52 -14.36
N GLY A 133 -4.95 18.01 -13.79
CA GLY A 133 -3.99 17.21 -13.04
C GLY A 133 -4.58 16.61 -11.77
N ILE A 134 -5.46 17.32 -11.06
CA ILE A 134 -6.20 16.79 -9.91
C ILE A 134 -7.07 15.61 -10.35
N VAL A 135 -7.79 15.72 -11.47
CA VAL A 135 -8.59 14.61 -12.02
C VAL A 135 -7.69 13.42 -12.39
N THR A 136 -6.52 13.66 -12.95
CA THR A 136 -5.54 12.59 -13.24
C THR A 136 -5.10 11.89 -11.95
N PHE A 137 -4.78 12.64 -10.90
CA PHE A 137 -4.40 12.05 -9.61
C PHE A 137 -5.52 11.16 -9.04
N ASP A 138 -6.78 11.63 -9.08
CA ASP A 138 -7.94 10.86 -8.63
C ASP A 138 -8.16 9.57 -9.46
N ASN A 139 -7.92 9.65 -10.77
CA ASN A 139 -8.00 8.49 -11.64
C ASN A 139 -6.90 7.46 -11.32
N VAL A 140 -5.68 7.93 -11.04
CA VAL A 140 -4.55 7.08 -10.61
C VAL A 140 -4.90 6.37 -9.30
N VAL A 141 -5.44 7.08 -8.31
CA VAL A 141 -5.90 6.50 -7.03
C VAL A 141 -7.00 5.47 -7.27
N THR A 142 -7.99 5.81 -8.09
CA THR A 142 -9.11 4.91 -8.44
C THR A 142 -8.62 3.63 -9.11
N GLU A 143 -7.64 3.72 -10.00
CA GLU A 143 -7.04 2.54 -10.66
C GLU A 143 -6.37 1.61 -9.65
N ILE A 144 -5.63 2.18 -8.69
CA ILE A 144 -5.02 1.41 -7.60
C ILE A 144 -6.07 0.75 -6.72
N GLN A 145 -7.16 1.46 -6.40
CA GLN A 145 -8.24 0.96 -5.55
C GLN A 145 -9.02 -0.21 -6.15
N LYS A 146 -8.99 -0.42 -7.47
CA LYS A 146 -9.57 -1.62 -8.12
C LYS A 146 -8.90 -2.91 -7.64
N LEU A 147 -7.61 -2.87 -7.33
CA LEU A 147 -6.82 -4.01 -6.86
C LEU A 147 -6.62 -3.98 -5.33
N LEU A 148 -6.55 -2.78 -4.75
CA LEU A 148 -6.30 -2.54 -3.33
C LEU A 148 -7.33 -1.53 -2.78
N PRO A 149 -8.55 -1.95 -2.45
CA PRO A 149 -9.62 -1.04 -1.99
C PRO A 149 -9.30 -0.29 -0.68
N THR A 150 -8.31 -0.74 0.07
CA THR A 150 -7.89 -0.13 1.34
C THR A 150 -6.93 1.06 1.17
N VAL A 151 -6.42 1.28 -0.04
CA VAL A 151 -5.54 2.41 -0.36
C VAL A 151 -6.34 3.70 -0.36
N THR A 152 -5.79 4.72 0.28
CA THR A 152 -6.31 6.09 0.27
C THR A 152 -5.39 6.99 -0.56
N GLU A 153 -5.85 8.18 -0.90
CA GLU A 153 -5.05 9.18 -1.62
C GLU A 153 -3.73 9.50 -0.93
N GLN A 154 -3.71 9.47 0.42
CA GLN A 154 -2.52 9.74 1.24
C GLN A 154 -1.41 8.68 1.06
N ASN A 155 -1.75 7.52 0.52
CA ASN A 155 -0.79 6.45 0.25
C ASN A 155 -0.10 6.61 -1.11
N VAL A 156 -0.62 7.47 -1.99
CA VAL A 156 -0.19 7.63 -3.38
C VAL A 156 0.68 8.88 -3.54
N ILE A 157 1.81 8.71 -4.18
CA ILE A 157 2.71 9.80 -4.56
C ILE A 157 3.00 9.65 -6.06
N VAL A 158 2.82 10.73 -6.81
CA VAL A 158 3.20 10.80 -8.22
C VAL A 158 4.35 11.78 -8.36
N GLU A 159 5.47 11.31 -8.88
CA GLU A 159 6.70 12.08 -9.04
C GLU A 159 7.05 12.19 -10.52
N TYR A 160 7.37 13.41 -10.95
CA TYR A 160 7.79 13.74 -12.31
C TYR A 160 9.23 14.23 -12.26
N SER A 161 10.15 13.55 -12.93
CA SER A 161 11.57 13.92 -12.95
C SER A 161 12.00 14.26 -14.38
N HIS A 162 12.52 15.48 -14.57
CA HIS A 162 13.16 15.84 -15.84
C HIS A 162 14.55 15.18 -15.94
N ILE A 163 14.71 14.33 -16.95
CA ILE A 163 15.93 13.54 -17.18
C ILE A 163 16.65 13.91 -18.48
N GLY A 164 16.33 15.07 -19.08
CA GLY A 164 16.92 15.54 -20.32
C GLY A 164 16.23 14.99 -21.58
N LEU A 165 14.94 14.66 -21.48
CA LEU A 165 14.12 14.26 -22.61
C LEU A 165 13.07 15.32 -22.90
N GLY A 166 12.83 15.56 -24.21
CA GLY A 166 11.84 16.50 -24.68
C GLY A 166 12.29 17.22 -25.97
N PHE A 167 11.37 17.98 -26.54
CA PHE A 167 11.61 18.79 -27.76
C PHE A 167 10.84 20.10 -27.66
N ALA A 168 11.52 21.21 -27.87
CA ALA A 168 10.92 22.52 -27.82
C ALA A 168 9.89 22.74 -28.94
N GLY A 169 8.69 23.23 -28.59
CA GLY A 169 7.61 23.47 -29.54
C GLY A 169 6.89 22.21 -30.03
N ARG A 170 6.96 21.12 -29.27
CA ARG A 170 6.17 19.91 -29.48
C ARG A 170 4.70 20.17 -29.12
N PRO A 171 3.71 19.59 -29.85
CA PRO A 171 2.34 19.54 -29.37
C PRO A 171 2.25 18.80 -28.03
N GLY A 172 1.48 19.30 -27.09
CA GLY A 172 1.42 18.80 -25.73
C GLY A 172 2.53 19.37 -24.85
N THR A 173 3.22 18.53 -24.11
CA THR A 173 4.31 18.96 -23.22
C THR A 173 5.67 18.97 -23.90
N ASP A 174 6.42 20.06 -23.82
CA ASP A 174 7.78 20.17 -24.38
C ASP A 174 8.78 19.26 -23.64
N ILE A 175 8.61 19.12 -22.33
CA ILE A 175 9.43 18.26 -21.48
C ILE A 175 8.77 16.88 -21.33
N VAL A 176 9.55 15.83 -21.58
CA VAL A 176 9.14 14.43 -21.36
C VAL A 176 9.71 13.95 -20.03
N PRO A 177 8.91 13.95 -18.93
CA PRO A 177 9.42 13.54 -17.64
C PRO A 177 9.46 12.01 -17.49
N LEU A 178 10.30 11.53 -16.61
CA LEU A 178 10.15 10.21 -16.02
C LEU A 178 9.06 10.29 -14.94
N VAL A 179 7.96 9.60 -15.16
CA VAL A 179 6.83 9.54 -14.23
C VAL A 179 7.00 8.34 -13.31
N THR A 180 7.02 8.57 -12.02
CA THR A 180 7.14 7.54 -10.99
C THR A 180 5.92 7.56 -10.09
N VAL A 181 5.15 6.48 -10.06
CA VAL A 181 4.08 6.29 -9.09
C VAL A 181 4.62 5.48 -7.92
N ARG A 182 4.36 5.95 -6.72
CA ARG A 182 4.84 5.32 -5.48
C ARG A 182 3.67 5.12 -4.53
N LEU A 183 3.56 3.90 -4.00
CA LEU A 183 2.66 3.56 -2.90
C LEU A 183 3.45 3.47 -1.60
N THR A 184 3.01 4.19 -0.58
CA THR A 184 3.68 4.27 0.72
C THR A 184 2.71 4.03 1.86
N ASN A 185 3.25 3.68 3.03
CA ASN A 185 2.48 3.51 4.28
C ASN A 185 1.35 2.48 4.18
N LEU A 186 1.51 1.45 3.34
CA LEU A 186 0.57 0.34 3.30
C LEU A 186 0.76 -0.54 4.53
N GLN A 187 -0.35 -0.83 5.21
CA GLN A 187 -0.34 -1.70 6.38
C GLN A 187 -1.03 -3.03 6.06
N PHE A 188 -0.46 -4.09 6.59
CA PHE A 188 -1.05 -5.42 6.59
C PHE A 188 -1.46 -5.78 8.01
N ASP A 189 -2.76 -5.97 8.23
CA ASP A 189 -3.33 -6.38 9.50
C ASP A 189 -3.52 -7.90 9.51
N PHE A 190 -3.09 -8.56 10.58
CA PHE A 190 -3.30 -9.98 10.80
C PHE A 190 -4.71 -10.20 11.35
N ILE A 191 -5.60 -10.76 10.54
CA ILE A 191 -7.02 -10.91 10.89
C ILE A 191 -7.29 -12.27 11.55
N ILE A 192 -6.83 -13.35 10.91
CA ILE A 192 -7.16 -14.72 11.32
C ILE A 192 -6.41 -15.09 12.60
N LEU A 193 -5.13 -14.75 12.63
CA LEU A 193 -4.27 -15.03 13.76
C LEU A 193 -4.68 -14.22 14.99
N ASP A 194 -5.06 -12.95 14.82
CA ASP A 194 -5.53 -12.08 15.90
C ASP A 194 -6.85 -12.61 16.51
N ILE A 195 -7.83 -12.97 15.66
CA ILE A 195 -9.10 -13.57 16.11
C ILE A 195 -8.84 -14.87 16.90
N PHE A 196 -7.99 -15.77 16.36
CA PHE A 196 -7.71 -17.04 16.98
C PHE A 196 -7.01 -16.89 18.34
N LEU A 197 -5.99 -16.04 18.40
CA LEU A 197 -5.28 -15.76 19.65
C LEU A 197 -6.15 -14.97 20.64
N GLY A 198 -7.04 -14.10 20.16
CA GLY A 198 -8.03 -13.39 20.94
C GLY A 198 -8.98 -14.34 21.67
N VAL A 199 -9.46 -15.40 21.00
CA VAL A 199 -10.30 -16.45 21.63
C VAL A 199 -9.54 -17.18 22.74
N LEU A 200 -8.25 -17.45 22.58
CA LEU A 200 -7.41 -18.12 23.57
C LEU A 200 -7.13 -17.24 24.81
N ARG A 201 -7.05 -15.92 24.63
CA ARG A 201 -6.82 -14.97 25.75
C ARG A 201 -8.06 -14.67 26.57
N GLY A 202 -9.24 -14.84 26.02
CA GLY A 202 -10.50 -14.49 26.68
C GLY A 202 -10.86 -13.00 26.60
N PRO A 203 -12.03 -12.60 27.15
CA PRO A 203 -12.55 -11.24 27.07
C PRO A 203 -11.62 -10.23 27.75
N GLY A 204 -11.22 -9.19 27.02
CA GLY A 204 -10.40 -8.08 27.54
C GLY A 204 -8.90 -8.16 27.28
N GLY A 205 -8.42 -9.16 26.53
CA GLY A 205 -7.02 -9.21 26.07
C GLY A 205 -6.73 -8.17 24.98
N ALA A 206 -5.56 -7.49 25.07
CA ALA A 206 -5.11 -6.61 23.98
C ALA A 206 -4.87 -7.42 22.69
N PRO A 207 -5.00 -6.82 21.49
CA PRO A 207 -4.66 -7.49 20.24
C PRO A 207 -3.23 -8.03 20.30
N VAL A 208 -3.02 -9.18 19.68
CA VAL A 208 -1.73 -9.91 19.77
C VAL A 208 -0.77 -9.47 18.69
N THR A 209 -1.31 -9.00 17.60
CA THR A 209 -0.53 -8.67 16.42
C THR A 209 -0.77 -7.22 16.04
N ASP A 210 0.31 -6.46 16.03
CA ASP A 210 0.33 -5.15 15.39
C ASP A 210 0.33 -5.33 13.87
N SER A 211 -0.12 -4.29 13.14
CA SER A 211 0.00 -4.25 11.69
C SER A 211 1.48 -4.22 11.28
N ILE A 212 1.79 -4.85 10.16
CA ILE A 212 3.12 -4.75 9.53
C ILE A 212 3.04 -3.70 8.43
N THR A 213 3.92 -2.68 8.50
CA THR A 213 4.07 -1.71 7.43
C THR A 213 4.84 -2.35 6.27
N MET A 214 4.22 -2.35 5.08
CA MET A 214 4.87 -2.81 3.86
C MET A 214 5.87 -1.76 3.36
N PRO A 215 6.96 -2.17 2.68
CA PRO A 215 7.85 -1.22 2.01
C PRO A 215 7.11 -0.47 0.91
N ALA A 216 7.67 0.64 0.46
CA ALA A 216 7.13 1.40 -0.65
C ALA A 216 7.24 0.60 -1.96
N PHE A 217 6.15 0.60 -2.74
CA PHE A 217 6.12 0.05 -4.10
C PHE A 217 6.28 1.18 -5.09
N THR A 218 7.12 1.00 -6.11
CA THR A 218 7.41 2.03 -7.11
C THR A 218 7.40 1.46 -8.51
N ALA A 219 6.79 2.21 -9.43
CA ALA A 219 6.89 1.94 -10.86
C ALA A 219 7.17 3.24 -11.60
N SER A 220 8.10 3.21 -12.55
CA SER A 220 8.54 4.37 -13.31
C SER A 220 8.44 4.10 -14.81
N LEU A 221 7.91 5.06 -15.57
CA LEU A 221 7.78 5.04 -17.01
C LEU A 221 8.09 6.44 -17.56
N THR A 222 8.56 6.52 -18.81
CA THR A 222 8.74 7.81 -19.52
C THR A 222 7.39 8.33 -19.99
N GLY A 223 7.11 9.59 -19.76
CA GLY A 223 5.85 10.25 -20.11
C GLY A 223 5.84 10.71 -21.58
N GLU A 224 5.92 9.77 -22.51
CA GLU A 224 5.98 10.13 -23.95
C GLU A 224 4.65 10.63 -24.53
N ASP A 225 3.53 10.35 -23.87
CA ASP A 225 2.17 10.62 -24.36
C ASP A 225 1.32 11.36 -23.31
N LEU A 226 1.94 12.33 -22.64
CA LEU A 226 1.26 13.20 -21.68
C LEU A 226 0.43 14.26 -22.40
N ASP A 227 -0.64 13.88 -23.08
CA ASP A 227 -1.64 14.79 -23.64
C ASP A 227 -2.87 14.00 -24.09
N THR A 228 -3.98 14.20 -23.41
CA THR A 228 -5.29 13.64 -23.77
C THR A 228 -6.18 14.62 -24.54
N SER A 229 -5.69 15.79 -24.91
CA SER A 229 -6.47 16.81 -25.63
C SER A 229 -6.88 16.42 -27.06
N GLY A 230 -6.62 15.19 -27.47
CA GLY A 230 -6.86 14.69 -28.83
C GLY A 230 -7.78 13.46 -28.96
N ILE A 231 -8.50 12.99 -27.89
CA ILE A 231 -9.45 11.86 -28.01
C ILE A 231 -10.86 12.31 -27.67
#